data_3cec00fc586a9c251f1603c8a9948215
#
_entry.id   3cec00fc586a9c251f1603c8a9948215
#
_cell.length_a   1.000
_cell.length_b   1.000
_cell.length_c   1.000
_cell.angle_alpha   90.00
_cell.angle_beta   90.00
_cell.angle_gamma   90.00
#
_symmetry.space_group_name_H-M   'P 1'
#
loop_
_entity.id
_entity.type
_entity.pdbx_description
1 polymer ?
#
loop_
_entity_poly.entity_id
_entity_poly.type
_entity_poly.pdbx_seq_one_letter_code
_entity_poly.pdbx_strand_id
1 'polypeptide(L)'
;MNYQESREYIDKITREIPSVLGLEHMRELMKRLGNPQDDLKYVHVAGTNGKGSVIAFLYSVLSGAGYRIGRYVSPTLYSYRGRMEVSGSRISREDFAAYITQVSDVIAAMTKDDYPHPTAFEIETAVAFLFFKKENCDLVLLEVGMGGNLDATNIIKNTLLAVLVSISMDHMSFLGNTLAQIAEKKAGIIKDGCRVVTARQKPEAMQVIERISREHGAKCTIADASEAEVLKESCFGQTIRYRGEEYEIPLAGVYQKENAVVALNALKVLDELGFPTAAEQKKEGLRTVNWNGRFTVICKKPLFVVDGAHNPAAADMMAASIEHYFKGKRIIYIMGVFADKDYRSVIQKTAHFADRILTIQTPDNIRALPAGELAKTVSEYNPNVQAMDTIKDAVEEAFSLAGEQDVIIAFGSLSFIGEMTDIVENL
;
A
#
# COMPACT_ATOMS: atom_id res chain seq x y z
N MET A 1 21.99 -19.48 -1.21
CA MET A 1 22.23 -18.09 -1.67
C MET A 1 22.50 -17.19 -0.48
N ASN A 2 23.37 -16.17 -0.62
CA ASN A 2 23.44 -15.06 0.33
C ASN A 2 22.33 -14.03 0.01
N TYR A 3 22.23 -12.94 0.80
CA TYR A 3 21.17 -11.92 0.62
C TYR A 3 21.22 -11.23 -0.75
N GLN A 4 22.43 -10.88 -1.23
CA GLN A 4 22.60 -10.21 -2.51
C GLN A 4 22.20 -11.13 -3.67
N GLU A 5 22.66 -12.36 -3.68
CA GLU A 5 22.28 -13.39 -4.66
C GLU A 5 20.76 -13.64 -4.66
N SER A 6 20.13 -13.62 -3.49
CA SER A 6 18.69 -13.79 -3.35
C SER A 6 17.92 -12.60 -3.95
N ARG A 7 18.44 -11.38 -3.80
CA ARG A 7 17.88 -10.17 -4.44
C ARG A 7 18.01 -10.25 -5.95
N GLU A 8 19.18 -10.58 -6.45
CA GLU A 8 19.44 -10.74 -7.89
C GLU A 8 18.56 -11.82 -8.51
N TYR A 9 18.31 -12.92 -7.78
CA TYR A 9 17.38 -13.97 -8.20
C TYR A 9 15.95 -13.41 -8.38
N ILE A 10 15.40 -12.70 -7.38
CA ILE A 10 14.07 -12.09 -7.47
C ILE A 10 14.00 -11.05 -8.59
N ASP A 11 15.02 -10.21 -8.73
CA ASP A 11 15.07 -9.17 -9.77
C ASP A 11 15.14 -9.78 -11.17
N LYS A 12 15.84 -10.92 -11.34
CA LYS A 12 15.83 -11.70 -12.57
C LYS A 12 14.43 -12.22 -12.88
N ILE A 13 13.79 -12.90 -11.92
CA ILE A 13 12.42 -13.42 -12.10
C ILE A 13 11.44 -12.31 -12.43
N THR A 14 11.54 -11.15 -11.79
CA THR A 14 10.69 -9.98 -12.08
C THR A 14 10.81 -9.50 -13.53
N ARG A 15 11.98 -9.63 -14.13
CA ARG A 15 12.24 -9.23 -15.53
C ARG A 15 11.80 -10.30 -16.53
N GLU A 16 12.01 -11.58 -16.20
CA GLU A 16 11.82 -12.69 -17.14
C GLU A 16 10.40 -13.28 -17.11
N ILE A 17 9.73 -13.20 -15.96
CA ILE A 17 8.41 -13.81 -15.75
C ILE A 17 7.35 -12.73 -15.53
N PRO A 18 6.41 -12.57 -16.46
CA PRO A 18 5.35 -11.59 -16.34
C PRO A 18 4.42 -11.93 -15.15
N SER A 19 3.83 -10.90 -14.55
CA SER A 19 2.80 -11.09 -13.53
C SER A 19 1.58 -11.79 -14.13
N VAL A 20 1.19 -12.92 -13.55
CA VAL A 20 0.00 -13.68 -13.93
C VAL A 20 -0.91 -13.78 -12.72
N LEU A 21 -2.21 -13.58 -12.94
CA LEU A 21 -3.22 -13.83 -11.90
C LEU A 21 -3.66 -15.30 -11.95
N GLY A 22 -3.56 -15.97 -10.82
CA GLY A 22 -3.95 -17.38 -10.69
C GLY A 22 -3.41 -17.94 -9.38
N LEU A 23 -3.96 -19.05 -8.93
CA LEU A 23 -3.53 -19.68 -7.67
C LEU A 23 -2.88 -21.05 -7.87
N GLU A 24 -2.79 -21.56 -9.09
CA GLU A 24 -2.32 -22.92 -9.35
C GLU A 24 -0.85 -23.09 -9.00
N HIS A 25 0.01 -22.18 -9.48
CA HIS A 25 1.44 -22.19 -9.17
C HIS A 25 1.68 -22.05 -7.67
N MET A 26 0.98 -21.08 -7.05
CA MET A 26 1.08 -20.83 -5.61
C MET A 26 0.61 -22.04 -4.79
N ARG A 27 -0.46 -22.73 -5.19
CA ARG A 27 -0.94 -23.95 -4.51
C ARG A 27 0.09 -25.07 -4.55
N GLU A 28 0.68 -25.35 -5.70
CA GLU A 28 1.68 -26.41 -5.83
C GLU A 28 2.96 -26.03 -5.06
N LEU A 29 3.42 -24.79 -5.15
CA LEU A 29 4.56 -24.30 -4.39
C LEU A 29 4.34 -24.47 -2.88
N MET A 30 3.22 -23.99 -2.36
CA MET A 30 2.93 -24.08 -0.92
C MET A 30 2.73 -25.53 -0.45
N LYS A 31 2.10 -26.38 -1.26
CA LYS A 31 1.97 -27.82 -0.97
C LYS A 31 3.35 -28.47 -0.79
N ARG A 32 4.30 -28.20 -1.67
CA ARG A 32 5.67 -28.73 -1.58
C ARG A 32 6.46 -28.15 -0.40
N LEU A 33 6.12 -26.94 0.03
CA LEU A 33 6.67 -26.30 1.23
C LEU A 33 5.96 -26.75 2.53
N GLY A 34 4.99 -27.67 2.46
CA GLY A 34 4.26 -28.20 3.63
C GLY A 34 3.13 -27.28 4.14
N ASN A 35 2.59 -26.40 3.28
CA ASN A 35 1.46 -25.50 3.56
C ASN A 35 1.61 -24.67 4.84
N PRO A 36 2.73 -23.94 5.04
CA PRO A 36 2.96 -23.14 6.25
C PRO A 36 1.85 -22.11 6.52
N GLN A 37 1.15 -21.64 5.49
CA GLN A 37 0.05 -20.68 5.59
C GLN A 37 -1.19 -21.25 6.31
N ASP A 38 -1.37 -22.56 6.35
CA ASP A 38 -2.57 -23.16 6.95
C ASP A 38 -2.53 -23.14 8.50
N ASP A 39 -1.35 -22.91 9.11
CA ASP A 39 -1.16 -22.82 10.56
C ASP A 39 -1.33 -21.38 11.12
N LEU A 40 -1.53 -20.40 10.27
CA LEU A 40 -1.62 -18.98 10.63
C LEU A 40 -3.05 -18.46 10.56
N LYS A 41 -3.33 -17.38 11.29
CA LYS A 41 -4.60 -16.63 11.25
C LYS A 41 -4.39 -15.29 10.55
N TYR A 42 -5.41 -14.80 9.82
CA TYR A 42 -5.22 -13.64 8.96
C TYR A 42 -6.29 -12.56 9.12
N VAL A 43 -5.82 -11.31 9.05
CA VAL A 43 -6.59 -10.18 8.55
C VAL A 43 -6.15 -9.93 7.12
N HIS A 44 -7.02 -10.14 6.16
CA HIS A 44 -6.73 -10.00 4.74
C HIS A 44 -7.30 -8.69 4.20
N VAL A 45 -6.45 -7.82 3.66
CA VAL A 45 -6.82 -6.44 3.31
C VAL A 45 -6.75 -6.23 1.80
N ALA A 46 -7.90 -5.91 1.18
CA ALA A 46 -8.00 -5.57 -0.23
C ALA A 46 -8.64 -4.20 -0.42
N GLY A 47 -8.51 -3.64 -1.60
CA GLY A 47 -9.04 -2.33 -1.99
C GLY A 47 -8.14 -1.67 -3.04
N THR A 48 -8.48 -0.47 -3.46
CA THR A 48 -7.64 0.30 -4.38
C THR A 48 -6.62 1.13 -3.61
N ASN A 49 -7.06 2.06 -2.79
CA ASN A 49 -6.21 2.93 -1.98
C ASN A 49 -6.50 2.74 -0.49
N GLY A 50 -5.50 2.94 0.37
CA GLY A 50 -5.65 2.87 1.83
C GLY A 50 -5.25 1.54 2.48
N LYS A 51 -4.99 0.45 1.72
CA LYS A 51 -4.62 -0.87 2.27
C LYS A 51 -3.47 -0.79 3.28
N GLY A 52 -2.34 -0.25 2.86
CA GLY A 52 -1.15 -0.14 3.70
C GLY A 52 -1.37 0.78 4.91
N SER A 53 -2.14 1.88 4.78
CA SER A 53 -2.48 2.75 5.93
C SER A 53 -3.32 2.03 6.97
N VAL A 54 -4.36 1.29 6.54
CA VAL A 54 -5.19 0.50 7.46
C VAL A 54 -4.36 -0.60 8.15
N ILE A 55 -3.50 -1.30 7.40
CA ILE A 55 -2.57 -2.28 7.96
C ILE A 55 -1.63 -1.62 8.98
N ALA A 56 -1.10 -0.43 8.69
CA ALA A 56 -0.21 0.28 9.61
C ALA A 56 -0.91 0.63 10.93
N PHE A 57 -2.17 1.11 10.90
CA PHE A 57 -2.96 1.34 12.10
C PHE A 57 -3.19 0.06 12.90
N LEU A 58 -3.64 -1.01 12.24
CA LEU A 58 -3.87 -2.31 12.90
C LEU A 58 -2.59 -2.85 13.51
N TYR A 59 -1.49 -2.79 12.77
CA TYR A 59 -0.18 -3.27 13.21
C TYR A 59 0.31 -2.52 14.45
N SER A 60 0.20 -1.19 14.45
CA SER A 60 0.63 -0.35 15.57
C SER A 60 -0.17 -0.68 16.85
N VAL A 61 -1.50 -0.76 16.74
CA VAL A 61 -2.37 -1.05 17.90
C VAL A 61 -2.15 -2.47 18.42
N LEU A 62 -2.19 -3.47 17.56
CA LEU A 62 -2.11 -4.88 17.97
C LEU A 62 -0.72 -5.23 18.51
N SER A 63 0.34 -4.73 17.90
CA SER A 63 1.71 -4.91 18.43
C SER A 63 1.89 -4.19 19.77
N GLY A 64 1.34 -2.96 19.91
CA GLY A 64 1.31 -2.22 21.18
C GLY A 64 0.47 -2.91 22.27
N ALA A 65 -0.49 -3.73 21.89
CA ALA A 65 -1.26 -4.57 22.81
C ALA A 65 -0.53 -5.87 23.25
N GLY A 66 0.66 -6.12 22.68
CA GLY A 66 1.51 -7.26 23.05
C GLY A 66 1.33 -8.50 22.19
N TYR A 67 0.52 -8.45 21.12
CA TYR A 67 0.40 -9.55 20.16
C TYR A 67 1.62 -9.63 19.25
N ARG A 68 2.01 -10.85 18.90
CA ARG A 68 3.04 -11.12 17.91
C ARG A 68 2.46 -11.05 16.50
N ILE A 69 2.53 -9.88 15.90
CA ILE A 69 1.87 -9.57 14.64
C ILE A 69 2.84 -9.69 13.47
N GLY A 70 2.49 -10.53 12.49
CA GLY A 70 3.11 -10.55 11.17
C GLY A 70 2.48 -9.48 10.27
N ARG A 71 3.30 -8.77 9.48
CA ARG A 71 2.85 -7.80 8.48
C ARG A 71 3.48 -8.09 7.14
N TYR A 72 2.65 -8.27 6.11
CA TYR A 72 3.05 -8.36 4.71
C TYR A 72 2.42 -7.24 3.91
N VAL A 73 3.25 -6.39 3.30
CA VAL A 73 2.84 -5.21 2.54
C VAL A 73 3.66 -5.04 1.26
N SER A 74 3.06 -4.43 0.22
CA SER A 74 3.75 -4.14 -1.04
C SER A 74 3.15 -2.94 -1.78
N PRO A 75 4.01 -2.12 -2.43
CA PRO A 75 5.46 -2.07 -2.34
C PRO A 75 5.95 -1.45 -1.03
N THR A 76 7.27 -1.45 -0.81
CA THR A 76 7.93 -0.76 0.30
C THR A 76 8.80 0.38 -0.18
N LEU A 77 9.06 1.38 0.67
CA LEU A 77 9.76 2.61 0.29
C LEU A 77 11.29 2.50 0.47
N TYR A 78 11.75 2.11 1.66
CA TYR A 78 13.15 2.23 2.06
C TYR A 78 13.93 0.92 2.01
N SER A 79 13.28 -0.17 2.26
CA SER A 79 13.92 -1.47 2.33
C SER A 79 13.03 -2.57 1.78
N TYR A 80 13.58 -3.37 0.90
CA TYR A 80 12.88 -4.52 0.37
C TYR A 80 12.38 -5.48 1.46
N ARG A 81 13.17 -5.67 2.53
CA ARG A 81 12.80 -6.49 3.68
C ARG A 81 11.63 -5.92 4.50
N GLY A 82 11.30 -4.63 4.33
CA GLY A 82 10.12 -4.01 4.92
C GLY A 82 8.78 -4.58 4.46
N ARG A 83 8.78 -5.44 3.42
CA ARG A 83 7.60 -6.21 3.00
C ARG A 83 7.15 -7.20 4.07
N MET A 84 8.09 -7.72 4.86
CA MET A 84 7.89 -8.80 5.83
C MET A 84 8.44 -8.36 7.19
N GLU A 85 7.55 -8.15 8.13
CA GLU A 85 7.90 -7.64 9.46
C GLU A 85 7.10 -8.37 10.53
N VAL A 86 7.72 -8.65 11.68
CA VAL A 86 7.06 -9.20 12.86
C VAL A 86 7.38 -8.32 14.06
N SER A 87 6.36 -7.73 14.68
CA SER A 87 6.45 -6.92 15.90
C SER A 87 7.61 -5.90 15.90
N GLY A 88 7.73 -5.11 14.83
CA GLY A 88 8.75 -4.06 14.67
C GLY A 88 10.07 -4.52 14.05
N SER A 89 10.27 -5.84 13.86
CA SER A 89 11.49 -6.39 13.30
C SER A 89 11.27 -6.89 11.87
N ARG A 90 12.03 -6.33 10.91
CA ARG A 90 12.04 -6.82 9.54
C ARG A 90 12.71 -8.18 9.47
N ILE A 91 12.30 -9.04 8.53
CA ILE A 91 13.01 -10.29 8.25
C ILE A 91 14.53 -10.05 8.13
N SER A 92 15.36 -10.86 8.76
CA SER A 92 16.83 -10.74 8.68
C SER A 92 17.33 -10.98 7.25
N ARG A 93 18.53 -10.53 6.93
CA ARG A 93 19.16 -10.84 5.62
C ARG A 93 19.41 -12.34 5.49
N GLU A 94 19.79 -12.95 6.58
CA GLU A 94 20.10 -14.38 6.71
C GLU A 94 18.84 -15.23 6.51
N ASP A 95 17.75 -14.91 7.20
CA ASP A 95 16.48 -15.62 7.05
C ASP A 95 15.87 -15.44 5.65
N PHE A 96 15.92 -14.21 5.10
CA PHE A 96 15.47 -13.96 3.75
C PHE A 96 16.23 -14.84 2.74
N ALA A 97 17.56 -14.87 2.83
CA ALA A 97 18.41 -15.68 1.96
C ALA A 97 18.14 -17.18 2.12
N ALA A 98 17.98 -17.65 3.35
CA ALA A 98 17.67 -19.05 3.64
C ALA A 98 16.32 -19.47 3.03
N TYR A 99 15.28 -18.66 3.19
CA TYR A 99 13.95 -18.97 2.62
C TYR A 99 13.93 -18.85 1.10
N ILE A 100 14.58 -17.84 0.51
CA ILE A 100 14.70 -17.77 -0.95
C ILE A 100 15.41 -19.01 -1.50
N THR A 101 16.48 -19.48 -0.85
CA THR A 101 17.18 -20.72 -1.23
C THR A 101 16.23 -21.92 -1.16
N GLN A 102 15.53 -22.10 -0.04
CA GLN A 102 14.55 -23.18 0.15
C GLN A 102 13.45 -23.14 -0.92
N VAL A 103 12.88 -21.98 -1.19
CA VAL A 103 11.82 -21.80 -2.19
C VAL A 103 12.35 -22.08 -3.59
N SER A 104 13.57 -21.62 -3.94
CA SER A 104 14.18 -21.85 -5.24
C SER A 104 14.46 -23.34 -5.52
N ASP A 105 14.86 -24.10 -4.49
CA ASP A 105 15.07 -25.55 -4.61
C ASP A 105 13.74 -26.27 -4.91
N VAL A 106 12.66 -25.86 -4.26
CA VAL A 106 11.31 -26.38 -4.54
C VAL A 106 10.86 -26.02 -5.94
N ILE A 107 11.08 -24.78 -6.39
CA ILE A 107 10.75 -24.35 -7.74
C ILE A 107 11.51 -25.15 -8.79
N ALA A 108 12.81 -25.42 -8.57
CA ALA A 108 13.59 -26.25 -9.46
C ALA A 108 13.02 -27.68 -9.60
N ALA A 109 12.46 -28.24 -8.52
CA ALA A 109 11.75 -29.51 -8.58
C ALA A 109 10.40 -29.39 -9.30
N MET A 110 9.64 -28.29 -9.06
CA MET A 110 8.37 -28.02 -9.78
C MET A 110 8.58 -27.96 -11.30
N THR A 111 9.63 -27.23 -11.74
CA THR A 111 9.93 -27.07 -13.17
C THR A 111 10.32 -28.39 -13.83
N LYS A 112 11.00 -29.30 -13.10
CA LYS A 112 11.30 -30.67 -13.58
C LYS A 112 10.04 -31.53 -13.75
N ASP A 113 8.99 -31.23 -13.01
CA ASP A 113 7.69 -31.88 -13.07
C ASP A 113 6.71 -31.14 -14.02
N ASP A 114 7.23 -30.32 -14.94
CA ASP A 114 6.51 -29.54 -15.94
C ASP A 114 5.53 -28.48 -15.39
N TYR A 115 5.67 -28.08 -14.12
CA TYR A 115 4.92 -26.92 -13.60
C TYR A 115 5.57 -25.61 -14.06
N PRO A 116 4.78 -24.59 -14.42
CA PRO A 116 5.30 -23.27 -14.75
C PRO A 116 6.03 -22.64 -13.56
N HIS A 117 7.04 -21.83 -13.85
CA HIS A 117 7.80 -21.13 -12.83
C HIS A 117 6.93 -20.06 -12.13
N PRO A 118 6.86 -20.03 -10.79
CA PRO A 118 6.16 -18.98 -10.05
C PRO A 118 6.72 -17.58 -10.33
N THR A 119 5.85 -16.57 -10.21
CA THR A 119 6.21 -15.16 -10.30
C THR A 119 7.02 -14.69 -9.09
N ALA A 120 7.70 -13.56 -9.20
CA ALA A 120 8.43 -12.97 -8.07
C ALA A 120 7.51 -12.72 -6.85
N PHE A 121 6.28 -12.25 -7.09
CA PHE A 121 5.31 -11.99 -6.00
C PHE A 121 4.84 -13.28 -5.31
N GLU A 122 4.66 -14.39 -6.04
CA GLU A 122 4.35 -15.70 -5.46
C GLU A 122 5.51 -16.22 -4.60
N ILE A 123 6.76 -16.07 -5.08
CA ILE A 123 7.97 -16.42 -4.32
C ILE A 123 8.06 -15.61 -3.02
N GLU A 124 7.91 -14.30 -3.09
CA GLU A 124 7.91 -13.40 -1.94
C GLU A 124 6.82 -13.75 -0.93
N THR A 125 5.62 -14.07 -1.42
CA THR A 125 4.48 -14.48 -0.58
C THR A 125 4.76 -15.81 0.13
N ALA A 126 5.38 -16.77 -0.55
CA ALA A 126 5.80 -18.04 0.05
C ALA A 126 6.85 -17.83 1.17
N VAL A 127 7.85 -16.97 0.92
CA VAL A 127 8.85 -16.57 1.93
C VAL A 127 8.18 -15.92 3.15
N ALA A 128 7.21 -15.05 2.93
CA ALA A 128 6.46 -14.40 4.01
C ALA A 128 5.75 -15.44 4.90
N PHE A 129 5.07 -16.41 4.33
CA PHE A 129 4.39 -17.46 5.10
C PHE A 129 5.37 -18.34 5.89
N LEU A 130 6.51 -18.71 5.31
CA LEU A 130 7.56 -19.45 6.03
C LEU A 130 8.09 -18.63 7.21
N PHE A 131 8.35 -17.34 7.00
CA PHE A 131 8.84 -16.44 8.03
C PHE A 131 7.82 -16.27 9.16
N PHE A 132 6.56 -15.97 8.86
CA PHE A 132 5.53 -15.77 9.88
C PHE A 132 5.24 -17.04 10.69
N LYS A 133 5.30 -18.22 10.06
CA LYS A 133 5.19 -19.49 10.76
C LYS A 133 6.36 -19.72 11.72
N LYS A 134 7.60 -19.50 11.27
CA LYS A 134 8.80 -19.60 12.13
C LYS A 134 8.71 -18.65 13.32
N GLU A 135 8.23 -17.44 13.10
CA GLU A 135 8.09 -16.42 14.12
C GLU A 135 6.89 -16.64 15.05
N ASN A 136 6.09 -17.70 14.86
CA ASN A 136 4.90 -18.02 15.66
C ASN A 136 3.97 -16.80 15.82
N CYS A 137 3.60 -16.16 14.70
CA CYS A 137 2.71 -15.01 14.73
C CYS A 137 1.31 -15.38 15.26
N ASP A 138 0.77 -14.60 16.20
CA ASP A 138 -0.60 -14.75 16.69
C ASP A 138 -1.62 -14.41 15.60
N LEU A 139 -1.28 -13.41 14.77
CA LEU A 139 -2.08 -12.90 13.67
C LEU A 139 -1.20 -12.32 12.59
N VAL A 140 -1.58 -12.49 11.32
CA VAL A 140 -0.90 -11.91 10.17
C VAL A 140 -1.80 -10.90 9.48
N LEU A 141 -1.31 -9.67 9.30
CA LEU A 141 -1.92 -8.62 8.50
C LEU A 141 -1.37 -8.74 7.09
N LEU A 142 -2.21 -9.13 6.13
CA LEU A 142 -1.82 -9.53 4.79
C LEU A 142 -2.41 -8.57 3.76
N GLU A 143 -1.57 -7.80 3.07
CA GLU A 143 -1.98 -6.92 1.97
C GLU A 143 -2.10 -7.70 0.67
N VAL A 144 -3.24 -7.55 -0.01
CA VAL A 144 -3.42 -8.03 -1.40
C VAL A 144 -2.54 -7.20 -2.34
N GLY A 145 -1.78 -7.88 -3.19
CA GLY A 145 -0.95 -7.22 -4.20
C GLY A 145 -1.81 -6.62 -5.31
N MET A 146 -2.64 -7.43 -5.97
CA MET A 146 -3.52 -6.99 -7.04
C MET A 146 -4.83 -7.79 -7.08
N GLY A 147 -5.96 -7.08 -7.19
CA GLY A 147 -7.28 -7.73 -7.25
C GLY A 147 -7.71 -8.27 -5.90
N GLY A 148 -7.69 -9.56 -5.72
CA GLY A 148 -8.07 -10.28 -4.51
C GLY A 148 -8.27 -11.77 -4.75
N ASN A 149 -9.29 -12.16 -5.51
CA ASN A 149 -9.69 -13.57 -5.71
C ASN A 149 -8.58 -14.48 -6.26
N LEU A 150 -7.74 -13.95 -7.15
CA LEU A 150 -6.65 -14.67 -7.81
C LEU A 150 -5.26 -14.16 -7.39
N ASP A 151 -5.19 -13.33 -6.35
CA ASP A 151 -3.94 -12.86 -5.80
C ASP A 151 -3.22 -13.98 -5.04
N ALA A 152 -1.89 -14.05 -5.13
CA ALA A 152 -1.09 -15.09 -4.46
C ALA A 152 -1.36 -15.17 -2.95
N THR A 153 -1.67 -14.03 -2.32
CA THR A 153 -2.02 -13.98 -0.89
C THR A 153 -3.34 -14.71 -0.57
N ASN A 154 -4.22 -14.90 -1.56
CA ASN A 154 -5.56 -15.48 -1.35
C ASN A 154 -5.57 -17.02 -1.28
N ILE A 155 -4.41 -17.66 -1.25
CA ILE A 155 -4.28 -19.11 -1.01
C ILE A 155 -4.69 -19.50 0.42
N ILE A 156 -4.70 -18.55 1.33
CA ILE A 156 -5.03 -18.74 2.75
C ILE A 156 -6.47 -19.21 2.96
N LYS A 157 -6.68 -20.02 4.02
CA LYS A 157 -8.00 -20.56 4.41
C LYS A 157 -8.51 -19.93 5.70
N ASN A 158 -7.61 -19.60 6.64
CA ASN A 158 -7.95 -19.15 7.98
C ASN A 158 -8.08 -17.62 8.07
N THR A 159 -8.86 -17.02 7.17
CA THR A 159 -9.18 -15.59 7.22
C THR A 159 -10.19 -15.32 8.32
N LEU A 160 -9.75 -14.69 9.42
CA LEU A 160 -10.66 -14.26 10.50
C LEU A 160 -11.45 -13.02 10.08
N LEU A 161 -10.76 -12.09 9.41
CA LEU A 161 -11.32 -10.81 9.01
C LEU A 161 -10.85 -10.42 7.62
N ALA A 162 -11.78 -10.21 6.72
CA ALA A 162 -11.55 -9.57 5.42
C ALA A 162 -11.84 -8.07 5.54
N VAL A 163 -10.88 -7.24 5.17
CA VAL A 163 -11.02 -5.77 5.19
C VAL A 163 -11.01 -5.24 3.76
N LEU A 164 -12.08 -4.54 3.37
CA LEU A 164 -12.20 -3.90 2.06
C LEU A 164 -12.11 -2.38 2.24
N VAL A 165 -10.95 -1.81 1.96
CA VAL A 165 -10.76 -0.35 1.96
C VAL A 165 -11.38 0.27 0.71
N SER A 166 -11.17 1.56 0.42
CA SER A 166 -11.80 2.22 -0.71
C SER A 166 -11.57 1.47 -2.04
N ILE A 167 -12.63 1.33 -2.84
CA ILE A 167 -12.61 0.71 -4.16
C ILE A 167 -12.89 1.77 -5.22
N SER A 168 -11.99 1.88 -6.19
CA SER A 168 -12.09 2.81 -7.32
C SER A 168 -11.52 2.17 -8.58
N MET A 169 -11.67 2.85 -9.72
CA MET A 169 -11.13 2.40 -11.00
C MET A 169 -9.60 2.39 -10.95
N ASP A 170 -9.01 1.22 -11.10
CA ASP A 170 -7.56 0.98 -11.20
C ASP A 170 -7.31 -0.41 -11.81
N HIS A 171 -6.16 -0.61 -12.43
CA HIS A 171 -5.76 -1.88 -13.04
C HIS A 171 -6.83 -2.47 -13.99
N MET A 172 -7.49 -1.62 -14.78
CA MET A 172 -8.67 -1.99 -15.58
C MET A 172 -8.39 -3.14 -16.56
N SER A 173 -7.18 -3.24 -17.09
CA SER A 173 -6.76 -4.35 -17.98
C SER A 173 -6.80 -5.72 -17.29
N PHE A 174 -6.74 -5.79 -15.96
CA PHE A 174 -6.76 -7.04 -15.19
C PHE A 174 -8.05 -7.23 -14.40
N LEU A 175 -8.63 -6.15 -13.87
CA LEU A 175 -9.73 -6.25 -12.90
C LEU A 175 -11.10 -5.99 -13.51
N GLY A 176 -11.14 -5.42 -14.73
CA GLY A 176 -12.39 -5.09 -15.43
C GLY A 176 -12.65 -3.59 -15.56
N ASN A 177 -13.65 -3.26 -16.35
CA ASN A 177 -13.93 -1.89 -16.80
C ASN A 177 -15.10 -1.23 -16.03
N THR A 178 -15.62 -1.89 -14.99
CA THR A 178 -16.67 -1.34 -14.14
C THR A 178 -16.31 -1.50 -12.67
N LEU A 179 -16.85 -0.60 -11.84
CA LEU A 179 -16.61 -0.64 -10.40
C LEU A 179 -17.12 -1.96 -9.77
N ALA A 180 -18.24 -2.49 -10.27
CA ALA A 180 -18.78 -3.78 -9.83
C ALA A 180 -17.82 -4.94 -10.12
N GLN A 181 -17.20 -4.98 -11.32
CA GLN A 181 -16.21 -6.01 -11.68
C GLN A 181 -14.97 -5.94 -10.79
N ILE A 182 -14.47 -4.74 -10.53
CA ILE A 182 -13.31 -4.52 -9.63
C ILE A 182 -13.67 -4.94 -8.21
N ALA A 183 -14.88 -4.59 -7.73
CA ALA A 183 -15.36 -5.00 -6.42
C ALA A 183 -15.51 -6.52 -6.30
N GLU A 184 -15.99 -7.20 -7.34
CA GLU A 184 -16.07 -8.67 -7.42
C GLU A 184 -14.70 -9.32 -7.20
N LYS A 185 -13.67 -8.84 -7.90
CA LYS A 185 -12.31 -9.36 -7.76
C LYS A 185 -11.74 -9.13 -6.36
N LYS A 186 -11.99 -7.94 -5.78
CA LYS A 186 -11.48 -7.58 -4.46
C LYS A 186 -12.23 -8.30 -3.34
N ALA A 187 -13.54 -8.42 -3.43
CA ALA A 187 -14.36 -9.15 -2.46
C ALA A 187 -14.09 -10.67 -2.47
N GLY A 188 -13.39 -11.20 -3.47
CA GLY A 188 -12.94 -12.60 -3.49
C GLY A 188 -11.97 -13.00 -2.39
N ILE A 189 -11.56 -12.08 -1.52
CA ILE A 189 -10.83 -12.39 -0.27
C ILE A 189 -11.76 -12.84 0.87
N ILE A 190 -13.07 -12.66 0.73
CA ILE A 190 -14.07 -13.09 1.72
C ILE A 190 -14.12 -14.62 1.70
N LYS A 191 -13.99 -15.22 2.87
CA LYS A 191 -14.04 -16.68 3.08
C LYS A 191 -15.29 -17.06 3.87
N ASP A 192 -15.68 -18.32 3.80
CA ASP A 192 -16.87 -18.85 4.50
C ASP A 192 -16.79 -18.57 5.99
N GLY A 193 -17.82 -17.92 6.52
CA GLY A 193 -17.96 -17.60 7.92
C GLY A 193 -16.99 -16.54 8.48
N CYS A 194 -16.10 -15.95 7.67
CA CYS A 194 -15.23 -14.88 8.16
C CYS A 194 -16.03 -13.61 8.51
N ARG A 195 -15.40 -12.69 9.21
CA ARG A 195 -15.96 -11.34 9.42
C ARG A 195 -15.50 -10.43 8.27
N VAL A 196 -16.32 -9.44 7.95
CA VAL A 196 -16.01 -8.44 6.92
C VAL A 196 -16.14 -7.05 7.52
N VAL A 197 -15.12 -6.21 7.25
CA VAL A 197 -15.19 -4.75 7.45
C VAL A 197 -14.93 -4.08 6.12
N THR A 198 -15.82 -3.18 5.70
CA THR A 198 -15.64 -2.41 4.46
C THR A 198 -15.77 -0.92 4.73
N ALA A 199 -14.93 -0.11 4.08
CA ALA A 199 -15.22 1.32 3.95
C ALA A 199 -16.59 1.50 3.29
N ARG A 200 -17.25 2.65 3.49
CA ARG A 200 -18.44 2.99 2.73
C ARG A 200 -18.07 3.11 1.25
N GLN A 201 -18.68 2.28 0.42
CA GLN A 201 -18.39 2.22 -1.02
C GLN A 201 -19.47 2.95 -1.83
N LYS A 202 -19.20 3.20 -3.11
CA LYS A 202 -20.24 3.57 -4.08
C LYS A 202 -21.25 2.42 -4.21
N PRO A 203 -22.52 2.71 -4.54
CA PRO A 203 -23.60 1.70 -4.52
C PRO A 203 -23.28 0.43 -5.30
N GLU A 204 -22.65 0.55 -6.48
CA GLU A 204 -22.33 -0.59 -7.34
C GLU A 204 -21.34 -1.56 -6.68
N ALA A 205 -20.31 -1.02 -6.00
CA ALA A 205 -19.34 -1.83 -5.28
C ALA A 205 -19.94 -2.39 -3.98
N MET A 206 -20.76 -1.61 -3.28
CA MET A 206 -21.39 -2.02 -2.03
C MET A 206 -22.32 -3.23 -2.22
N GLN A 207 -23.16 -3.19 -3.27
CA GLN A 207 -24.07 -4.29 -3.62
C GLN A 207 -23.32 -5.62 -3.85
N VAL A 208 -22.16 -5.54 -4.51
CA VAL A 208 -21.31 -6.72 -4.76
C VAL A 208 -20.75 -7.26 -3.44
N ILE A 209 -20.21 -6.40 -2.58
CA ILE A 209 -19.64 -6.81 -1.28
C ILE A 209 -20.71 -7.45 -0.39
N GLU A 210 -21.89 -6.85 -0.30
CA GLU A 210 -23.01 -7.39 0.48
C GLU A 210 -23.52 -8.73 -0.06
N ARG A 211 -23.58 -8.89 -1.39
CA ARG A 211 -23.94 -10.15 -2.02
C ARG A 211 -22.95 -11.24 -1.67
N ILE A 212 -21.65 -11.01 -1.93
CA ILE A 212 -20.59 -12.00 -1.66
C ILE A 212 -20.52 -12.32 -0.17
N SER A 213 -20.62 -11.32 0.71
CA SER A 213 -20.65 -11.56 2.16
C SER A 213 -21.78 -12.49 2.54
N ARG A 214 -22.96 -12.33 1.96
CA ARG A 214 -24.14 -13.15 2.21
C ARG A 214 -23.98 -14.58 1.69
N GLU A 215 -23.41 -14.73 0.47
CA GLU A 215 -23.11 -16.02 -0.15
C GLU A 215 -22.13 -16.85 0.70
N HIS A 216 -21.18 -16.21 1.36
CA HIS A 216 -20.21 -16.84 2.26
C HIS A 216 -20.62 -16.89 3.76
N GLY A 217 -21.87 -16.50 4.10
CA GLY A 217 -22.30 -16.43 5.49
C GLY A 217 -21.46 -15.49 6.37
N ALA A 218 -20.77 -14.53 5.75
CA ALA A 218 -19.87 -13.59 6.41
C ALA A 218 -20.64 -12.35 6.90
N LYS A 219 -20.49 -12.01 8.20
CA LYS A 219 -21.10 -10.81 8.76
C LYS A 219 -20.32 -9.57 8.34
N CYS A 220 -20.96 -8.68 7.58
CA CYS A 220 -20.37 -7.44 7.05
C CYS A 220 -20.66 -6.25 7.98
N THR A 221 -19.62 -5.46 8.29
CA THR A 221 -19.68 -4.20 9.03
C THR A 221 -19.21 -3.07 8.10
N ILE A 222 -20.03 -2.03 7.95
CA ILE A 222 -19.67 -0.84 7.16
C ILE A 222 -19.02 0.17 8.09
N ALA A 223 -17.80 0.57 7.75
CA ALA A 223 -17.06 1.66 8.41
C ALA A 223 -17.42 2.98 7.73
N ASP A 224 -18.24 3.78 8.39
CA ASP A 224 -18.70 5.07 7.86
C ASP A 224 -17.89 6.23 8.45
N ALA A 225 -17.02 6.82 7.64
CA ALA A 225 -16.20 7.95 8.05
C ALA A 225 -17.01 9.25 8.30
N SER A 226 -18.28 9.31 7.89
CA SER A 226 -19.15 10.43 8.22
C SER A 226 -19.52 10.49 9.70
N GLU A 227 -19.40 9.37 10.43
CA GLU A 227 -19.57 9.32 11.89
C GLU A 227 -18.39 9.94 12.66
N ALA A 228 -17.27 10.23 12.00
CA ALA A 228 -16.10 10.83 12.63
C ALA A 228 -16.03 12.34 12.36
N GLU A 229 -15.91 13.11 13.43
CA GLU A 229 -15.65 14.56 13.40
C GLU A 229 -14.16 14.83 13.38
N VAL A 230 -13.69 15.73 12.51
CA VAL A 230 -12.32 16.24 12.53
C VAL A 230 -12.25 17.42 13.51
N LEU A 231 -11.48 17.30 14.57
CA LEU A 231 -11.30 18.33 15.58
C LEU A 231 -10.15 19.28 15.27
N LYS A 232 -9.06 18.72 14.75
CA LYS A 232 -7.84 19.43 14.32
C LYS A 232 -7.24 18.70 13.14
N GLU A 233 -6.68 19.46 12.21
CA GLU A 233 -5.92 18.87 11.10
C GLU A 233 -4.84 19.84 10.59
N SER A 234 -3.79 19.27 10.04
CA SER A 234 -2.69 19.96 9.38
C SER A 234 -1.98 18.98 8.44
N CYS A 235 -1.00 19.48 7.68
CA CYS A 235 -0.12 18.62 6.88
C CYS A 235 0.81 17.71 7.70
N PHE A 236 0.74 17.77 9.05
CA PHE A 236 1.49 16.90 9.97
C PHE A 236 0.62 15.83 10.63
N GLY A 237 -0.69 15.85 10.43
CA GLY A 237 -1.62 14.91 11.02
C GLY A 237 -2.95 15.54 11.39
N GLN A 238 -3.79 14.75 12.04
CA GLN A 238 -5.15 15.14 12.39
C GLN A 238 -5.57 14.54 13.74
N THR A 239 -6.55 15.16 14.39
CA THR A 239 -7.28 14.61 15.54
C THR A 239 -8.74 14.43 15.15
N ILE A 240 -9.25 13.23 15.32
CA ILE A 240 -10.66 12.91 15.05
C ILE A 240 -11.37 12.49 16.32
N ARG A 241 -12.68 12.80 16.41
CA ARG A 241 -13.59 12.21 17.39
C ARG A 241 -14.45 11.15 16.70
N TYR A 242 -14.39 9.91 17.19
CA TYR A 242 -15.17 8.80 16.65
C TYR A 242 -15.78 7.98 17.79
N ARG A 243 -17.11 7.86 17.78
CA ARG A 243 -17.89 7.13 18.81
C ARG A 243 -17.59 7.59 20.24
N GLY A 244 -17.41 8.90 20.44
CA GLY A 244 -17.15 9.52 21.74
C GLY A 244 -15.71 9.54 22.20
N GLU A 245 -14.81 8.88 21.48
CA GLU A 245 -13.38 8.85 21.78
C GLU A 245 -12.57 9.74 20.82
N GLU A 246 -11.53 10.38 21.32
CA GLU A 246 -10.61 11.20 20.51
C GLU A 246 -9.35 10.42 20.16
N TYR A 247 -8.94 10.51 18.89
CA TYR A 247 -7.77 9.83 18.34
C TYR A 247 -6.86 10.84 17.63
N GLU A 248 -5.61 10.91 18.05
CA GLU A 248 -4.54 11.61 17.34
C GLU A 248 -3.96 10.70 16.27
N ILE A 249 -3.79 11.22 15.04
CA ILE A 249 -3.32 10.48 13.88
C ILE A 249 -2.20 11.30 13.23
N PRO A 250 -0.92 10.87 13.30
CA PRO A 250 0.21 11.60 12.72
C PRO A 250 0.33 11.40 11.20
N LEU A 251 -0.66 10.80 10.57
CA LEU A 251 -0.75 10.66 9.11
C LEU A 251 -1.61 11.79 8.55
N ALA A 252 -1.03 12.58 7.66
CA ALA A 252 -1.71 13.66 6.96
C ALA A 252 -2.44 13.17 5.69
N GLY A 253 -3.26 14.04 5.11
CA GLY A 253 -4.13 13.74 3.98
C GLY A 253 -5.57 13.52 4.43
N VAL A 254 -6.51 14.18 3.75
CA VAL A 254 -7.95 14.17 4.08
C VAL A 254 -8.57 12.77 4.12
N TYR A 255 -7.96 11.82 3.41
CA TYR A 255 -8.39 10.43 3.32
C TYR A 255 -7.97 9.55 4.52
N GLN A 256 -7.06 10.01 5.38
CA GLN A 256 -6.60 9.19 6.50
C GLN A 256 -7.66 9.05 7.61
N LYS A 257 -8.61 9.98 7.70
CA LYS A 257 -9.79 9.83 8.55
C LYS A 257 -10.57 8.56 8.19
N GLU A 258 -10.82 8.32 6.90
CA GLU A 258 -11.52 7.13 6.42
C GLU A 258 -10.73 5.85 6.76
N ASN A 259 -9.43 5.84 6.49
CA ASN A 259 -8.56 4.71 6.80
C ASN A 259 -8.54 4.39 8.31
N ALA A 260 -8.49 5.41 9.17
CA ALA A 260 -8.53 5.23 10.62
C ALA A 260 -9.87 4.68 11.10
N VAL A 261 -10.99 5.16 10.55
CA VAL A 261 -12.32 4.64 10.88
C VAL A 261 -12.47 3.17 10.45
N VAL A 262 -11.94 2.78 9.28
CA VAL A 262 -11.88 1.38 8.85
C VAL A 262 -11.06 0.55 9.84
N ALA A 263 -9.88 1.02 10.24
CA ALA A 263 -9.03 0.33 11.20
C ALA A 263 -9.70 0.19 12.58
N LEU A 264 -10.36 1.23 13.08
CA LEU A 264 -11.09 1.19 14.37
C LEU A 264 -12.26 0.20 14.35
N ASN A 265 -12.99 0.09 13.21
CA ASN A 265 -14.03 -0.94 13.06
C ASN A 265 -13.41 -2.34 12.96
N ALA A 266 -12.29 -2.51 12.28
CA ALA A 266 -11.57 -3.77 12.20
C ALA A 266 -11.06 -4.22 13.58
N LEU A 267 -10.49 -3.31 14.39
CA LEU A 267 -10.10 -3.58 15.78
C LEU A 267 -11.28 -4.00 16.64
N LYS A 268 -12.44 -3.32 16.53
CA LYS A 268 -13.65 -3.72 17.24
C LYS A 268 -14.09 -5.14 16.89
N VAL A 269 -13.99 -5.53 15.62
CA VAL A 269 -14.32 -6.90 15.19
C VAL A 269 -13.27 -7.88 15.70
N LEU A 270 -11.99 -7.51 15.72
CA LEU A 270 -10.92 -8.35 16.27
C LEU A 270 -11.04 -8.55 17.78
N ASP A 271 -11.52 -7.55 18.53
CA ASP A 271 -11.84 -7.71 19.96
C ASP A 271 -12.84 -8.88 20.16
N GLU A 272 -13.86 -9.01 19.29
CA GLU A 272 -14.85 -10.10 19.32
C GLU A 272 -14.26 -11.45 18.88
N LEU A 273 -13.17 -11.45 18.10
CA LEU A 273 -12.51 -12.63 17.55
C LEU A 273 -11.34 -13.15 18.41
N GLY A 274 -11.16 -12.61 19.62
CA GLY A 274 -10.16 -13.08 20.58
C GLY A 274 -8.84 -12.29 20.56
N PHE A 275 -8.85 -11.09 19.97
CA PHE A 275 -7.73 -10.14 19.99
C PHE A 275 -8.15 -8.82 20.66
N PRO A 276 -8.59 -8.84 21.94
CA PRO A 276 -9.07 -7.63 22.60
C PRO A 276 -7.97 -6.58 22.76
N THR A 277 -8.36 -5.32 22.53
CA THR A 277 -7.51 -4.14 22.70
C THR A 277 -8.23 -3.09 23.55
N ALA A 278 -7.54 -2.56 24.57
CA ALA A 278 -8.10 -1.52 25.41
C ALA A 278 -8.22 -0.18 24.65
N ALA A 279 -9.10 0.71 25.12
CA ALA A 279 -9.27 2.03 24.52
C ALA A 279 -7.95 2.82 24.45
N GLU A 280 -7.16 2.78 25.52
CA GLU A 280 -5.87 3.47 25.56
C GLU A 280 -4.83 2.87 24.59
N GLN A 281 -4.85 1.54 24.38
CA GLN A 281 -3.98 0.90 23.37
C GLN A 281 -4.37 1.32 21.97
N LYS A 282 -5.67 1.49 21.66
CA LYS A 282 -6.15 2.02 20.38
C LYS A 282 -5.70 3.46 20.17
N LYS A 283 -5.85 4.33 21.19
CA LYS A 283 -5.39 5.73 21.14
C LYS A 283 -3.89 5.82 20.92
N GLU A 284 -3.12 5.10 21.72
CA GLU A 284 -1.66 5.12 21.63
C GLU A 284 -1.15 4.55 20.31
N GLY A 285 -1.73 3.44 19.86
CA GLY A 285 -1.36 2.83 18.58
C GLY A 285 -1.66 3.74 17.38
N LEU A 286 -2.80 4.47 17.38
CA LEU A 286 -3.07 5.44 16.33
C LEU A 286 -2.14 6.65 16.41
N ARG A 287 -1.80 7.11 17.62
CA ARG A 287 -0.90 8.25 17.86
C ARG A 287 0.54 7.97 17.45
N THR A 288 0.99 6.74 17.57
CA THR A 288 2.38 6.33 17.28
C THR A 288 2.57 5.65 15.93
N VAL A 289 1.50 5.55 15.12
CA VAL A 289 1.60 4.93 13.80
C VAL A 289 2.60 5.66 12.91
N ASN A 290 3.43 4.90 12.22
CA ASN A 290 4.35 5.40 11.21
C ASN A 290 4.09 4.70 9.87
N TRP A 291 3.73 5.47 8.84
CA TRP A 291 3.49 4.98 7.50
C TRP A 291 3.83 6.03 6.45
N ASN A 292 5.10 6.07 6.07
CA ASN A 292 5.63 7.07 5.15
C ASN A 292 5.16 6.88 3.69
N GLY A 293 5.29 7.96 2.89
CA GLY A 293 4.93 7.96 1.47
C GLY A 293 3.43 8.10 1.20
N ARG A 294 2.68 8.59 2.19
CA ARG A 294 1.27 8.96 2.07
C ARG A 294 1.07 10.33 2.67
N PHE A 295 1.18 11.37 1.83
CA PHE A 295 1.16 12.78 2.19
C PHE A 295 2.11 13.09 3.37
N THR A 296 3.35 12.62 3.25
CA THR A 296 4.33 12.67 4.34
C THR A 296 5.25 13.87 4.17
N VAL A 297 5.38 14.68 5.21
CA VAL A 297 6.35 15.78 5.27
C VAL A 297 7.73 15.22 5.60
N ILE A 298 8.70 15.42 4.73
CA ILE A 298 10.09 14.98 4.89
C ILE A 298 11.06 16.14 5.16
N CYS A 299 10.67 17.38 4.83
CA CYS A 299 11.40 18.59 5.21
C CYS A 299 10.42 19.70 5.60
N LYS A 300 10.79 20.56 6.54
CA LYS A 300 9.91 21.62 7.07
C LYS A 300 10.15 22.99 6.45
N LYS A 301 11.33 23.24 5.86
CA LYS A 301 11.72 24.55 5.30
C LYS A 301 12.69 24.37 4.11
N PRO A 302 12.24 24.57 2.87
CA PRO A 302 10.84 24.66 2.46
C PRO A 302 10.07 23.38 2.83
N LEU A 303 8.74 23.48 2.91
CA LEU A 303 7.94 22.30 3.21
C LEU A 303 8.02 21.31 2.04
N PHE A 304 8.52 20.09 2.31
CA PHE A 304 8.63 19.06 1.30
C PHE A 304 7.73 17.87 1.65
N VAL A 305 6.76 17.59 0.80
CA VAL A 305 5.77 16.52 0.97
C VAL A 305 6.01 15.43 -0.08
N VAL A 306 5.92 14.17 0.33
CA VAL A 306 5.96 13.03 -0.59
C VAL A 306 4.65 12.25 -0.54
N ASP A 307 4.13 11.82 -1.70
CA ASP A 307 2.91 11.02 -1.80
C ASP A 307 3.00 9.96 -2.90
N GLY A 308 2.47 8.78 -2.65
CA GLY A 308 2.44 7.68 -3.60
C GLY A 308 1.27 7.72 -4.61
N ALA A 309 0.57 8.83 -4.78
CA ALA A 309 -0.55 8.96 -5.70
C ALA A 309 -0.11 8.66 -7.14
N HIS A 310 -0.72 7.64 -7.76
CA HIS A 310 -0.36 7.14 -9.08
C HIS A 310 -1.57 6.65 -9.90
N ASN A 311 -2.78 6.85 -9.40
CA ASN A 311 -4.04 6.57 -10.10
C ASN A 311 -5.01 7.75 -9.94
N PRO A 312 -6.06 7.84 -10.76
CA PRO A 312 -6.97 9.00 -10.75
C PRO A 312 -7.63 9.26 -9.40
N ALA A 313 -8.03 8.21 -8.68
CA ALA A 313 -8.68 8.36 -7.37
C ALA A 313 -7.69 8.85 -6.29
N ALA A 314 -6.44 8.38 -6.30
CA ALA A 314 -5.41 8.90 -5.41
C ALA A 314 -5.06 10.36 -5.76
N ALA A 315 -5.06 10.72 -7.05
CA ALA A 315 -4.87 12.09 -7.50
C ALA A 315 -5.99 13.02 -7.00
N ASP A 316 -7.24 12.57 -7.01
CA ASP A 316 -8.37 13.34 -6.42
C ASP A 316 -8.17 13.59 -4.92
N MET A 317 -7.73 12.58 -4.17
CA MET A 317 -7.47 12.71 -2.73
C MET A 317 -6.27 13.62 -2.43
N MET A 318 -5.21 13.53 -3.25
CA MET A 318 -4.05 14.40 -3.16
C MET A 318 -4.44 15.85 -3.50
N ALA A 319 -5.18 16.08 -4.58
CA ALA A 319 -5.69 17.40 -4.97
C ALA A 319 -6.52 18.03 -3.84
N ALA A 320 -7.45 17.27 -3.25
CA ALA A 320 -8.24 17.73 -2.11
C ALA A 320 -7.36 18.09 -0.91
N SER A 321 -6.31 17.31 -0.64
CA SER A 321 -5.36 17.60 0.45
C SER A 321 -4.52 18.85 0.17
N ILE A 322 -4.09 19.06 -1.08
CA ILE A 322 -3.36 20.26 -1.51
C ILE A 322 -4.23 21.51 -1.36
N GLU A 323 -5.46 21.47 -1.87
CA GLU A 323 -6.40 22.59 -1.76
C GLU A 323 -6.72 22.92 -0.31
N HIS A 324 -6.82 21.89 0.54
CA HIS A 324 -7.11 22.05 1.95
C HIS A 324 -5.94 22.64 2.75
N TYR A 325 -4.72 22.07 2.62
CA TYR A 325 -3.58 22.45 3.45
C TYR A 325 -2.74 23.60 2.88
N PHE A 326 -2.72 23.77 1.55
CA PHE A 326 -1.76 24.65 0.87
C PHE A 326 -2.41 25.74 0.03
N LYS A 327 -3.68 26.06 0.30
CA LYS A 327 -4.40 27.13 -0.39
C LYS A 327 -3.62 28.45 -0.34
N GLY A 328 -3.31 29.02 -1.52
CA GLY A 328 -2.57 30.27 -1.67
C GLY A 328 -1.06 30.16 -1.46
N LYS A 329 -0.52 28.96 -1.33
CA LYS A 329 0.92 28.71 -1.35
C LYS A 329 1.43 28.52 -2.76
N ARG A 330 2.66 28.95 -3.03
CA ARG A 330 3.38 28.58 -4.24
C ARG A 330 3.84 27.13 -4.14
N ILE A 331 3.60 26.33 -5.17
CA ILE A 331 3.83 24.88 -5.16
C ILE A 331 4.76 24.49 -6.32
N ILE A 332 5.78 23.69 -6.00
CA ILE A 332 6.68 23.08 -6.96
C ILE A 332 6.46 21.57 -6.92
N TYR A 333 6.24 20.95 -8.08
CA TYR A 333 6.11 19.50 -8.18
C TYR A 333 7.39 18.83 -8.64
N ILE A 334 7.66 17.64 -8.09
CA ILE A 334 8.54 16.63 -8.68
C ILE A 334 7.67 15.43 -9.02
N MET A 335 7.59 15.06 -10.30
CA MET A 335 6.69 14.03 -10.79
C MET A 335 7.40 12.94 -11.57
N GLY A 336 7.17 11.66 -11.19
CA GLY A 336 7.63 10.49 -11.90
C GLY A 336 6.55 9.41 -11.92
N VAL A 337 6.27 8.82 -13.09
CA VAL A 337 5.15 7.89 -13.26
C VAL A 337 5.56 6.63 -14.04
N PHE A 338 4.73 5.59 -13.98
CA PHE A 338 4.83 4.43 -14.86
C PHE A 338 3.95 4.62 -16.11
N ALA A 339 4.46 4.19 -17.26
CA ALA A 339 3.80 4.33 -18.57
C ALA A 339 2.48 3.56 -18.68
N ASP A 340 2.32 2.47 -17.93
CA ASP A 340 1.13 1.62 -17.91
C ASP A 340 0.01 2.12 -16.98
N LYS A 341 0.23 3.24 -16.29
CA LYS A 341 -0.77 3.88 -15.43
C LYS A 341 -1.53 4.98 -16.17
N ASP A 342 -2.72 5.33 -15.69
CA ASP A 342 -3.49 6.46 -16.21
C ASP A 342 -2.90 7.79 -15.69
N TYR A 343 -1.63 8.04 -16.07
CA TYR A 343 -0.90 9.24 -15.65
C TYR A 343 -1.47 10.52 -16.26
N ARG A 344 -2.13 10.44 -17.44
CA ARG A 344 -2.79 11.61 -18.05
C ARG A 344 -3.90 12.16 -17.18
N SER A 345 -4.75 11.29 -16.63
CA SER A 345 -5.79 11.70 -15.68
C SER A 345 -5.19 12.24 -14.37
N VAL A 346 -4.06 11.68 -13.90
CA VAL A 346 -3.35 12.21 -12.74
C VAL A 346 -2.85 13.63 -12.99
N ILE A 347 -2.19 13.88 -14.14
CA ILE A 347 -1.72 15.21 -14.54
C ILE A 347 -2.88 16.20 -14.65
N GLN A 348 -3.96 15.82 -15.34
CA GLN A 348 -5.14 16.67 -15.53
C GLN A 348 -5.73 17.16 -14.20
N LYS A 349 -5.74 16.30 -13.18
CA LYS A 349 -6.30 16.58 -11.86
C LYS A 349 -5.37 17.40 -10.97
N THR A 350 -4.06 17.41 -11.22
CA THR A 350 -3.08 17.96 -10.28
C THR A 350 -2.22 19.08 -10.83
N ALA A 351 -1.94 19.12 -12.13
CA ALA A 351 -0.95 20.05 -12.71
C ALA A 351 -1.27 21.54 -12.50
N HIS A 352 -2.55 21.89 -12.38
CA HIS A 352 -2.99 23.28 -12.22
C HIS A 352 -2.70 23.89 -10.84
N PHE A 353 -2.34 23.05 -9.83
CA PHE A 353 -1.94 23.54 -8.51
C PHE A 353 -0.47 23.99 -8.46
N ALA A 354 0.36 23.57 -9.42
CA ALA A 354 1.79 23.82 -9.39
C ALA A 354 2.19 25.06 -10.20
N ASP A 355 3.06 25.89 -9.62
CA ASP A 355 3.73 26.97 -10.31
C ASP A 355 4.88 26.49 -11.21
N ARG A 356 5.52 25.38 -10.83
CA ARG A 356 6.59 24.71 -11.55
C ARG A 356 6.47 23.20 -11.40
N ILE A 357 6.75 22.46 -12.47
CA ILE A 357 6.77 20.99 -12.47
C ILE A 357 8.11 20.50 -12.99
N LEU A 358 8.78 19.68 -12.20
CA LEU A 358 10.00 18.98 -12.56
C LEU A 358 9.64 17.50 -12.79
N THR A 359 9.89 16.99 -13.99
CA THR A 359 9.59 15.59 -14.30
C THR A 359 10.86 14.74 -14.20
N ILE A 360 10.74 13.56 -13.65
CA ILE A 360 11.81 12.57 -13.48
C ILE A 360 11.40 11.23 -14.09
N GLN A 361 12.39 10.41 -14.43
CA GLN A 361 12.18 9.00 -14.71
C GLN A 361 12.32 8.21 -13.40
N THR A 362 11.36 7.34 -13.09
CA THR A 362 11.47 6.45 -11.92
C THR A 362 12.64 5.48 -12.11
N PRO A 363 13.51 5.27 -11.09
CA PRO A 363 14.70 4.46 -11.24
C PRO A 363 14.39 2.97 -11.40
N ASP A 364 15.31 2.23 -12.01
CA ASP A 364 15.39 0.77 -12.04
C ASP A 364 14.10 0.03 -12.44
N ASN A 365 13.25 0.63 -13.28
CA ASN A 365 12.00 0.02 -13.66
C ASN A 365 11.70 0.22 -15.16
N ILE A 366 11.55 -0.89 -15.88
CA ILE A 366 11.26 -0.89 -17.33
C ILE A 366 9.89 -0.24 -17.67
N ARG A 367 9.00 -0.12 -16.69
CA ARG A 367 7.68 0.53 -16.83
C ARG A 367 7.76 2.06 -16.66
N ALA A 368 8.93 2.59 -16.29
CA ALA A 368 9.12 4.02 -16.08
C ALA A 368 8.86 4.81 -17.35
N LEU A 369 8.05 5.86 -17.27
CA LEU A 369 7.90 6.81 -18.36
C LEU A 369 9.12 7.74 -18.37
N PRO A 370 9.82 7.93 -19.53
CA PRO A 370 10.94 8.85 -19.63
C PRO A 370 10.56 10.29 -19.24
N ALA A 371 11.43 10.97 -18.49
CA ALA A 371 11.18 12.32 -17.98
C ALA A 371 10.77 13.31 -19.08
N GLY A 372 11.41 13.26 -20.26
CA GLY A 372 11.09 14.11 -21.39
C GLY A 372 9.72 13.82 -22.01
N GLU A 373 9.26 12.56 -22.02
CA GLU A 373 7.92 12.21 -22.50
C GLU A 373 6.84 12.64 -21.50
N LEU A 374 7.12 12.50 -20.22
CA LEU A 374 6.25 12.99 -19.16
C LEU A 374 6.11 14.51 -19.24
N ALA A 375 7.23 15.24 -19.43
CA ALA A 375 7.22 16.69 -19.58
C ALA A 375 6.37 17.16 -20.77
N LYS A 376 6.42 16.46 -21.91
CA LYS A 376 5.55 16.75 -23.06
C LYS A 376 4.07 16.65 -22.71
N THR A 377 3.68 15.60 -21.98
CA THR A 377 2.28 15.44 -21.56
C THR A 377 1.88 16.49 -20.54
N VAL A 378 2.77 16.80 -19.58
CA VAL A 378 2.51 17.84 -18.57
C VAL A 378 2.35 19.21 -19.21
N SER A 379 3.13 19.53 -20.27
CA SER A 379 3.06 20.83 -20.95
C SER A 379 1.71 21.14 -21.60
N GLU A 380 0.88 20.11 -21.86
CA GLU A 380 -0.48 20.29 -22.35
C GLU A 380 -1.40 20.92 -21.27
N TYR A 381 -1.02 20.82 -19.99
CA TYR A 381 -1.81 21.29 -18.83
C TYR A 381 -1.10 22.40 -18.03
N ASN A 382 0.23 22.39 -18.02
CA ASN A 382 1.04 23.40 -17.33
C ASN A 382 2.33 23.66 -18.14
N PRO A 383 2.49 24.88 -18.74
CA PRO A 383 3.64 25.18 -19.57
C PRO A 383 4.96 25.32 -18.77
N ASN A 384 4.88 25.51 -17.46
CA ASN A 384 6.04 25.68 -16.58
C ASN A 384 6.62 24.33 -16.15
N VAL A 385 6.99 23.49 -17.10
CA VAL A 385 7.55 22.15 -16.87
C VAL A 385 8.97 22.03 -17.39
N GLN A 386 9.78 21.22 -16.70
CA GLN A 386 11.15 20.88 -17.08
C GLN A 386 11.43 19.40 -16.79
N ALA A 387 12.04 18.70 -17.76
CA ALA A 387 12.56 17.36 -17.55
C ALA A 387 13.93 17.42 -16.86
N MET A 388 14.13 16.56 -15.88
CA MET A 388 15.36 16.44 -15.11
C MET A 388 16.01 15.09 -15.37
N ASP A 389 17.35 15.06 -15.35
CA ASP A 389 18.12 13.84 -15.66
C ASP A 389 18.11 12.85 -14.51
N THR A 390 18.19 13.34 -13.26
CA THR A 390 18.22 12.51 -12.05
C THR A 390 17.24 13.02 -10.98
N ILE A 391 16.92 12.16 -10.00
CA ILE A 391 16.16 12.55 -8.81
C ILE A 391 16.90 13.63 -8.04
N LYS A 392 18.23 13.51 -7.92
CA LYS A 392 19.07 14.47 -7.21
C LYS A 392 19.00 15.87 -7.86
N ASP A 393 19.16 15.95 -9.18
CA ASP A 393 19.04 17.22 -9.89
C ASP A 393 17.65 17.86 -9.69
N ALA A 394 16.60 17.05 -9.71
CA ALA A 394 15.23 17.53 -9.47
C ALA A 394 15.04 18.07 -8.05
N VAL A 395 15.62 17.41 -7.05
CA VAL A 395 15.59 17.88 -5.66
C VAL A 395 16.38 19.17 -5.50
N GLU A 396 17.62 19.24 -5.98
CA GLU A 396 18.47 20.43 -5.92
C GLU A 396 17.81 21.63 -6.63
N GLU A 397 17.24 21.43 -7.83
CA GLU A 397 16.52 22.47 -8.55
C GLU A 397 15.26 22.91 -7.79
N ALA A 398 14.46 21.97 -7.22
CA ALA A 398 13.29 22.31 -6.44
C ALA A 398 13.64 23.18 -5.22
N PHE A 399 14.73 22.85 -4.51
CA PHE A 399 15.21 23.66 -3.38
C PHE A 399 15.73 25.03 -3.84
N SER A 400 16.39 25.13 -5.02
CA SER A 400 16.87 26.41 -5.56
C SER A 400 15.73 27.35 -5.93
N LEU A 401 14.61 26.81 -6.38
CA LEU A 401 13.41 27.54 -6.79
C LEU A 401 12.50 27.92 -5.63
N ALA A 402 12.51 27.16 -4.54
CA ALA A 402 11.59 27.31 -3.43
C ALA A 402 12.10 28.33 -2.38
N GLY A 403 11.21 29.26 -2.00
CA GLY A 403 11.40 30.06 -0.80
C GLY A 403 10.95 29.28 0.46
N GLU A 404 11.31 29.79 1.65
CA GLU A 404 10.97 29.14 2.94
C GLU A 404 9.47 28.88 3.16
N GLN A 405 8.59 29.63 2.51
CA GLN A 405 7.13 29.54 2.64
C GLN A 405 6.46 28.71 1.54
N ASP A 406 7.25 28.27 0.56
CA ASP A 406 6.77 27.49 -0.57
C ASP A 406 6.65 26.00 -0.19
N VAL A 407 5.98 25.25 -1.04
CA VAL A 407 5.75 23.81 -0.83
C VAL A 407 6.30 23.04 -2.02
N ILE A 408 7.13 22.05 -1.76
CA ILE A 408 7.56 21.07 -2.74
C ILE A 408 6.74 19.80 -2.53
N ILE A 409 6.17 19.23 -3.60
CA ILE A 409 5.40 17.99 -3.52
C ILE A 409 5.94 17.00 -4.56
N ALA A 410 6.41 15.84 -4.09
CA ALA A 410 6.87 14.77 -4.97
C ALA A 410 5.87 13.60 -4.98
N PHE A 411 5.44 13.17 -6.19
CA PHE A 411 4.43 12.14 -6.34
C PHE A 411 4.46 11.45 -7.71
N GLY A 412 3.60 10.43 -7.88
CA GLY A 412 3.38 9.70 -9.14
C GLY A 412 3.83 8.24 -9.08
N SER A 413 4.74 7.89 -8.19
CA SER A 413 5.11 6.50 -7.89
C SER A 413 5.76 6.40 -6.52
N LEU A 414 5.52 5.29 -5.82
CA LEU A 414 6.23 4.98 -4.57
C LEU A 414 7.70 4.58 -4.80
N SER A 415 8.07 4.18 -6.02
CA SER A 415 9.37 3.57 -6.31
C SER A 415 10.58 4.51 -6.14
N PHE A 416 10.38 5.81 -6.26
CA PHE A 416 11.46 6.81 -6.11
C PHE A 416 11.42 7.57 -4.78
N ILE A 417 10.34 7.43 -3.99
CA ILE A 417 10.15 8.23 -2.76
C ILE A 417 11.22 7.91 -1.72
N GLY A 418 11.65 6.65 -1.61
CA GLY A 418 12.71 6.26 -0.68
C GLY A 418 14.02 6.98 -0.97
N GLU A 419 14.52 6.89 -2.21
CA GLU A 419 15.74 7.57 -2.66
C GLU A 419 15.62 9.09 -2.51
N MET A 420 14.47 9.66 -2.88
CA MET A 420 14.22 11.09 -2.74
C MET A 420 14.28 11.54 -1.26
N THR A 421 13.69 10.74 -0.36
CA THR A 421 13.75 11.04 1.08
C THR A 421 15.19 11.02 1.57
N ASP A 422 15.96 9.99 1.20
CA ASP A 422 17.38 9.88 1.58
C ASP A 422 18.18 11.08 1.06
N ILE A 423 17.92 11.57 -0.16
CA ILE A 423 18.58 12.76 -0.72
C ILE A 423 18.21 14.00 0.11
N VAL A 424 16.91 14.23 0.37
CA VAL A 424 16.44 15.41 1.10
C VAL A 424 16.94 15.45 2.54
N GLU A 425 17.04 14.29 3.22
CA GLU A 425 17.56 14.20 4.59
C GLU A 425 19.07 14.45 4.70
N ASN A 426 19.79 14.33 3.58
CA ASN A 426 21.25 14.56 3.52
C ASN A 426 21.66 15.92 2.91
N LEU A 427 20.69 16.79 2.59
CA LEU A 427 20.91 18.20 2.20
C LEU A 427 20.98 19.11 3.44
#